data_3e34455e13d2d8dd7b1f9304377d3a67
#
_entry.id   3e34455e13d2d8dd7b1f9304377d3a67
#
_cell.length_a   1.000
_cell.length_b   1.000
_cell.length_c   1.000
_cell.angle_alpha   90.00
_cell.angle_beta   90.00
_cell.angle_gamma   90.00
#
_symmetry.space_group_name_H-M   'P 1'
#
loop_
_entity.id
_entity.type
_entity.pdbx_description
1 polymer ?
#
loop_
_entity_poly.entity_id
_entity_poly.type
_entity_poly.pdbx_seq_one_letter_code
_entity_poly.pdbx_strand_id
1 'polypeptide(L)'
;VGALDAILDVLCAIAGVEELGFERFSTRPVELGSGWIQIEHGRFPVPAPAALKLLEGLPVRESGFAGECTTPTGAAILAELTAGRTAPDTFVLLSSGFGAGSRDPEDRPNCLRLIAAEVPDRSGGLLLVQADVDDLAPEYAPPAQEAVLAAGALDAVVVPLAMKKGRPGLRLEALVPDAAIDAVLGALFRTTPTIGVRYWPVVR
;
A
#
# COMPACT_ATOMS: atom_id res chain seq x y z
N VAL A 1 -14.47 10.49 22.95
CA VAL A 1 -13.13 9.90 23.10
C VAL A 1 -12.58 10.38 24.42
N GLY A 2 -12.16 9.48 25.31
CA GLY A 2 -11.69 9.82 26.65
C GLY A 2 -12.29 8.94 27.77
N ALA A 3 -13.13 7.99 27.38
CA ALA A 3 -13.59 6.97 28.32
C ALA A 3 -12.41 6.04 28.66
N LEU A 4 -12.33 5.60 29.90
CA LEU A 4 -11.24 4.77 30.41
C LEU A 4 -11.11 3.45 29.62
N ASP A 5 -12.20 2.91 29.13
CA ASP A 5 -12.26 1.73 28.28
C ASP A 5 -11.48 1.92 26.98
N ALA A 6 -11.69 3.03 26.26
CA ALA A 6 -10.98 3.32 25.02
C ALA A 6 -9.45 3.46 25.23
N ILE A 7 -9.02 4.02 26.36
CA ILE A 7 -7.62 4.13 26.72
C ILE A 7 -7.03 2.73 26.98
N LEU A 8 -7.76 1.89 27.72
CA LEU A 8 -7.34 0.53 28.01
C LEU A 8 -7.27 -0.31 26.73
N ASP A 9 -8.24 -0.19 25.83
CA ASP A 9 -8.24 -0.90 24.55
C ASP A 9 -6.98 -0.59 23.73
N VAL A 10 -6.61 0.70 23.62
CA VAL A 10 -5.40 1.10 22.91
C VAL A 10 -4.14 0.58 23.59
N LEU A 11 -4.03 0.74 24.91
CA LEU A 11 -2.85 0.27 25.66
C LEU A 11 -2.71 -1.25 25.59
N CYS A 12 -3.81 -2.00 25.73
CA CYS A 12 -3.78 -3.46 25.62
C CYS A 12 -3.43 -3.93 24.20
N ALA A 13 -3.94 -3.22 23.17
CA ALA A 13 -3.58 -3.55 21.80
C ALA A 13 -2.09 -3.33 21.52
N ILE A 14 -1.52 -2.20 21.96
CA ILE A 14 -0.10 -1.90 21.80
C ILE A 14 0.77 -2.91 22.58
N ALA A 15 0.45 -3.18 23.85
CA ALA A 15 1.18 -4.14 24.64
C ALA A 15 1.15 -5.55 24.01
N GLY A 16 0.00 -5.97 23.48
CA GLY A 16 -0.11 -7.24 22.75
C GLY A 16 0.72 -7.28 21.47
N VAL A 17 0.78 -6.18 20.75
CA VAL A 17 1.62 -6.03 19.54
C VAL A 17 3.10 -6.10 19.87
N GLU A 18 3.55 -5.44 20.94
CA GLU A 18 4.92 -5.49 21.42
C GLU A 18 5.33 -6.90 21.85
N GLU A 19 4.46 -7.61 22.58
CA GLU A 19 4.68 -8.99 23.01
C GLU A 19 4.79 -9.96 21.82
N LEU A 20 4.04 -9.73 20.75
CA LEU A 20 4.10 -10.54 19.53
C LEU A 20 5.42 -10.37 18.75
N GLY A 21 6.12 -9.27 18.94
CA GLY A 21 7.46 -9.03 18.36
C GLY A 21 7.49 -8.89 16.85
N PHE A 22 6.36 -8.55 16.21
CA PHE A 22 6.33 -8.30 14.77
C PHE A 22 6.76 -6.87 14.43
N GLU A 23 7.63 -6.74 13.44
CA GLU A 23 8.18 -5.45 13.04
C GLU A 23 7.26 -4.65 12.11
N ARG A 24 6.39 -5.32 11.36
CA ARG A 24 5.54 -4.70 10.34
C ARG A 24 4.11 -5.18 10.42
N PHE A 25 3.19 -4.22 10.31
CA PHE A 25 1.76 -4.46 10.23
C PHE A 25 1.21 -3.90 8.91
N SER A 26 0.22 -4.56 8.38
CA SER A 26 -0.48 -4.16 7.17
C SER A 26 -1.93 -4.57 7.25
N THR A 27 -2.81 -3.92 6.50
CA THR A 27 -4.23 -4.25 6.49
C THR A 27 -4.74 -4.41 5.05
N ARG A 28 -5.79 -5.20 4.89
CA ARG A 28 -6.62 -5.13 3.69
C ARG A 28 -7.49 -3.89 3.77
N PRO A 29 -8.18 -3.48 2.67
CA PRO A 29 -9.09 -2.34 2.74
C PRO A 29 -10.02 -2.43 3.95
N VAL A 30 -10.04 -1.37 4.76
CA VAL A 30 -10.78 -1.31 6.03
C VAL A 30 -12.27 -1.20 5.75
N GLU A 31 -13.06 -2.05 6.37
CA GLU A 31 -14.52 -2.04 6.23
C GLU A 31 -15.13 -0.87 7.00
N LEU A 32 -15.85 -0.02 6.30
CA LEU A 32 -16.49 1.16 6.91
C LEU A 32 -17.83 0.83 7.58
N GLY A 33 -18.60 -0.06 6.98
CA GLY A 33 -19.99 -0.29 7.35
C GLY A 33 -20.94 0.71 6.69
N SER A 34 -22.20 0.72 7.09
CA SER A 34 -23.24 1.60 6.54
C SER A 34 -24.37 1.91 7.53
N GLY A 35 -25.22 2.87 7.17
CA GLY A 35 -26.38 3.24 7.97
C GLY A 35 -26.11 4.38 8.95
N TRP A 36 -26.68 4.30 10.16
CA TRP A 36 -26.66 5.39 11.13
C TRP A 36 -26.35 4.87 12.53
N ILE A 37 -25.61 5.67 13.29
CA ILE A 37 -25.36 5.43 14.71
C ILE A 37 -25.91 6.59 15.55
N GLN A 38 -26.33 6.27 16.77
CA GLN A 38 -26.70 7.26 17.78
C GLN A 38 -25.51 7.46 18.71
N ILE A 39 -25.04 8.70 18.79
CA ILE A 39 -23.96 9.11 19.70
C ILE A 39 -24.49 10.26 20.60
N GLU A 40 -23.70 10.70 21.57
CA GLU A 40 -24.06 11.79 22.52
C GLU A 40 -24.53 13.06 21.81
N HIS A 41 -23.96 13.38 20.66
CA HIS A 41 -24.22 14.59 19.86
C HIS A 41 -25.31 14.40 18.80
N GLY A 42 -26.06 13.31 18.83
CA GLY A 42 -27.15 13.02 17.90
C GLY A 42 -26.88 11.83 16.97
N ARG A 43 -27.67 11.78 15.90
CA ARG A 43 -27.60 10.70 14.90
C ARG A 43 -26.63 11.06 13.80
N PHE A 44 -25.65 10.19 13.55
CA PHE A 44 -24.63 10.38 12.53
C PHE A 44 -24.61 9.22 11.53
N PRO A 45 -24.24 9.50 10.27
CA PRO A 45 -24.01 8.42 9.29
C PRO A 45 -22.77 7.60 9.67
N VAL A 46 -22.78 6.33 9.30
CA VAL A 46 -21.64 5.43 9.41
C VAL A 46 -20.81 5.53 8.12
N PRO A 47 -19.48 5.66 8.24
CA PRO A 47 -18.66 5.71 9.46
C PRO A 47 -18.72 7.07 10.16
N ALA A 48 -18.48 7.06 11.49
CA ALA A 48 -18.45 8.29 12.26
C ALA A 48 -17.33 9.25 11.77
N PRO A 49 -17.53 10.59 11.86
CA PRO A 49 -16.54 11.56 11.36
C PRO A 49 -15.13 11.37 11.93
N ALA A 50 -15.02 10.99 13.20
CA ALA A 50 -13.74 10.70 13.84
C ALA A 50 -13.05 9.49 13.24
N ALA A 51 -13.79 8.42 12.91
CA ALA A 51 -13.23 7.24 12.25
C ALA A 51 -12.73 7.59 10.85
N LEU A 52 -13.50 8.35 10.05
CA LEU A 52 -13.07 8.81 8.73
C LEU A 52 -11.78 9.60 8.78
N LYS A 53 -11.66 10.53 9.73
CA LYS A 53 -10.44 11.35 9.88
C LYS A 53 -9.21 10.51 10.20
N LEU A 54 -9.37 9.48 11.03
CA LEU A 54 -8.28 8.58 11.40
C LEU A 54 -7.89 7.62 10.28
N LEU A 55 -8.81 7.33 9.35
CA LEU A 55 -8.57 6.44 8.21
C LEU A 55 -8.05 7.18 6.96
N GLU A 56 -7.84 8.49 7.01
CA GLU A 56 -7.23 9.22 5.89
C GLU A 56 -5.88 8.61 5.51
N GLY A 57 -5.72 8.31 4.21
CA GLY A 57 -4.51 7.66 3.69
C GLY A 57 -4.50 6.13 3.76
N LEU A 58 -5.46 5.50 4.44
CA LEU A 58 -5.63 4.05 4.39
C LEU A 58 -6.61 3.63 3.28
N PRO A 59 -6.40 2.47 2.66
CA PRO A 59 -7.40 1.91 1.77
C PRO A 59 -8.64 1.50 2.56
N VAL A 60 -9.80 1.96 2.11
CA VAL A 60 -11.09 1.68 2.74
C VAL A 60 -12.05 1.04 1.74
N ARG A 61 -13.07 0.36 2.25
CA ARG A 61 -14.10 -0.29 1.45
C ARG A 61 -15.49 -0.11 2.08
N GLU A 62 -16.47 0.21 1.28
CA GLU A 62 -17.87 0.14 1.67
C GLU A 62 -18.36 -1.30 1.48
N SER A 63 -18.67 -1.96 2.57
CA SER A 63 -19.04 -3.38 2.56
C SER A 63 -20.53 -3.64 2.36
N GLY A 64 -21.37 -2.60 2.49
CA GLY A 64 -22.82 -2.75 2.53
C GLY A 64 -23.35 -3.36 3.83
N PHE A 65 -22.49 -3.69 4.80
CA PHE A 65 -22.91 -4.19 6.10
C PHE A 65 -23.59 -3.10 6.94
N ALA A 66 -24.71 -3.43 7.54
CA ALA A 66 -25.41 -2.53 8.42
C ALA A 66 -24.66 -2.30 9.74
N GLY A 67 -24.58 -1.04 10.15
CA GLY A 67 -23.89 -0.62 11.38
C GLY A 67 -22.40 -0.29 11.15
N GLU A 68 -21.77 0.15 12.23
CA GLU A 68 -20.37 0.53 12.26
C GLU A 68 -19.47 -0.70 12.27
N CYS A 69 -18.61 -0.87 11.26
CA CYS A 69 -17.61 -1.93 11.19
C CYS A 69 -16.28 -1.53 11.80
N THR A 70 -15.93 -0.25 11.71
CA THR A 70 -14.68 0.28 12.25
C THR A 70 -14.99 1.48 13.16
N THR A 71 -14.74 1.31 14.44
CA THR A 71 -14.89 2.37 15.46
C THR A 71 -13.72 3.36 15.41
N PRO A 72 -13.85 4.57 15.96
CA PRO A 72 -12.72 5.51 16.06
C PRO A 72 -11.49 4.92 16.76
N THR A 73 -11.68 4.13 17.83
CA THR A 73 -10.60 3.46 18.54
C THR A 73 -9.88 2.44 17.64
N GLY A 74 -10.63 1.60 16.92
CA GLY A 74 -10.08 0.64 15.98
C GLY A 74 -9.37 1.32 14.80
N ALA A 75 -9.92 2.42 14.30
CA ALA A 75 -9.29 3.23 13.25
C ALA A 75 -7.95 3.82 13.70
N ALA A 76 -7.85 4.33 14.92
CA ALA A 76 -6.62 4.89 15.48
C ALA A 76 -5.51 3.81 15.58
N ILE A 77 -5.85 2.64 16.12
CA ILE A 77 -4.92 1.51 16.23
C ILE A 77 -4.44 1.07 14.84
N LEU A 78 -5.34 0.89 13.88
CA LEU A 78 -5.00 0.49 12.52
C LEU A 78 -4.10 1.52 11.81
N ALA A 79 -4.44 2.81 11.92
CA ALA A 79 -3.66 3.88 11.30
C ALA A 79 -2.22 3.90 11.81
N GLU A 80 -2.04 3.82 13.12
CA GLU A 80 -0.72 3.82 13.76
C GLU A 80 0.10 2.57 13.40
N LEU A 81 -0.47 1.38 13.58
CA LEU A 81 0.26 0.14 13.35
C LEU A 81 0.62 -0.08 11.88
N THR A 82 -0.31 0.22 10.97
CA THR A 82 -0.08 -0.08 9.55
C THR A 82 0.65 1.03 8.81
N ALA A 83 0.59 2.28 9.30
CA ALA A 83 1.14 3.46 8.62
C ALA A 83 0.78 3.50 7.12
N GLY A 84 -0.47 3.16 6.77
CA GLY A 84 -0.98 3.11 5.40
C GLY A 84 -0.56 1.88 4.59
N ARG A 85 0.18 0.94 5.16
CA ARG A 85 0.63 -0.28 4.45
C ARG A 85 -0.53 -1.24 4.19
N THR A 86 -0.67 -1.65 2.93
CA THR A 86 -1.60 -2.70 2.51
C THR A 86 -0.99 -4.10 2.66
N ALA A 87 -1.85 -5.07 2.99
CA ALA A 87 -1.42 -6.46 3.04
C ALA A 87 -0.99 -6.94 1.64
N PRO A 88 0.09 -7.71 1.54
CA PRO A 88 0.53 -8.29 0.28
C PRO A 88 -0.47 -9.31 -0.24
N ASP A 89 -0.51 -9.50 -1.57
CA ASP A 89 -1.40 -10.48 -2.20
C ASP A 89 -1.00 -11.92 -1.88
N THR A 90 0.30 -12.16 -1.68
CA THR A 90 0.86 -13.49 -1.38
C THR A 90 1.75 -13.42 -0.14
N PHE A 91 1.60 -14.41 0.74
CA PHE A 91 2.38 -14.57 1.97
C PHE A 91 2.33 -16.03 2.42
N VAL A 92 3.28 -16.43 3.25
CA VAL A 92 3.25 -17.73 3.91
C VAL A 92 2.57 -17.56 5.27
N LEU A 93 1.45 -18.25 5.46
CA LEU A 93 0.69 -18.23 6.71
C LEU A 93 1.48 -18.97 7.80
N LEU A 94 1.75 -18.28 8.90
CA LEU A 94 2.39 -18.88 10.09
C LEU A 94 1.35 -19.25 11.16
N SER A 95 0.51 -18.26 11.52
CA SER A 95 -0.56 -18.47 12.50
C SER A 95 -1.66 -17.44 12.33
N SER A 96 -2.78 -17.62 13.02
CA SER A 96 -3.86 -16.65 13.07
C SER A 96 -4.55 -16.64 14.42
N GLY A 97 -5.06 -15.47 14.80
CA GLY A 97 -5.85 -15.25 15.98
C GLY A 97 -7.14 -14.49 15.67
N PHE A 98 -8.14 -14.63 16.53
CA PHE A 98 -9.42 -13.97 16.40
C PHE A 98 -9.79 -13.29 17.71
N GLY A 99 -10.28 -12.05 17.62
CA GLY A 99 -10.90 -11.33 18.73
C GLY A 99 -12.36 -11.06 18.39
N ALA A 100 -13.27 -11.53 19.22
CA ALA A 100 -14.70 -11.33 19.02
C ALA A 100 -15.19 -10.05 19.71
N GLY A 101 -16.06 -9.29 19.03
CA GLY A 101 -16.78 -8.19 19.62
C GLY A 101 -18.07 -8.65 20.32
N SER A 102 -18.67 -7.74 21.10
CA SER A 102 -19.90 -8.02 21.85
C SER A 102 -21.19 -8.01 21.02
N ARG A 103 -21.17 -7.43 19.81
CA ARG A 103 -22.32 -7.46 18.89
C ARG A 103 -22.36 -8.82 18.20
N ASP A 104 -23.56 -9.36 17.99
CA ASP A 104 -23.76 -10.65 17.33
C ASP A 104 -24.71 -10.48 16.11
N PRO A 105 -24.21 -9.98 14.97
CA PRO A 105 -25.02 -9.85 13.78
C PRO A 105 -25.34 -11.23 13.19
N GLU A 106 -26.57 -11.40 12.66
CA GLU A 106 -27.06 -12.67 12.14
C GLU A 106 -26.35 -13.14 10.86
N ASP A 107 -25.80 -12.20 10.08
CA ASP A 107 -25.26 -12.44 8.73
C ASP A 107 -23.76 -12.73 8.69
N ARG A 108 -23.04 -12.47 9.78
CA ARG A 108 -21.58 -12.65 9.83
C ARG A 108 -21.03 -12.70 11.26
N PRO A 109 -19.87 -13.32 11.48
CA PRO A 109 -19.19 -13.20 12.76
C PRO A 109 -18.63 -11.79 12.94
N ASN A 110 -18.87 -11.22 14.12
CA ASN A 110 -18.27 -9.94 14.53
C ASN A 110 -16.92 -10.20 15.18
N CYS A 111 -15.88 -10.34 14.33
CA CYS A 111 -14.54 -10.61 14.84
C CYS A 111 -13.47 -9.90 14.02
N LEU A 112 -12.40 -9.50 14.69
CA LEU A 112 -11.14 -9.11 14.10
C LEU A 112 -10.27 -10.35 13.93
N ARG A 113 -9.68 -10.52 12.76
CA ARG A 113 -8.70 -11.57 12.50
C ARG A 113 -7.32 -10.97 12.36
N LEU A 114 -6.39 -11.44 13.17
CA LEU A 114 -4.96 -11.18 13.01
C LEU A 114 -4.30 -12.38 12.34
N ILE A 115 -3.45 -12.12 11.36
CA ILE A 115 -2.69 -13.14 10.63
C ILE A 115 -1.21 -12.83 10.84
N ALA A 116 -0.49 -13.77 11.44
CA ALA A 116 0.95 -13.77 11.42
C ALA A 116 1.43 -14.48 10.15
N ALA A 117 2.29 -13.81 9.41
CA ALA A 117 2.72 -14.30 8.12
C ALA A 117 4.17 -13.94 7.85
N GLU A 118 4.85 -14.80 7.13
CA GLU A 118 6.11 -14.48 6.48
C GLU A 118 5.79 -13.94 5.08
N VAL A 119 6.20 -12.72 4.84
CA VAL A 119 6.13 -12.11 3.52
C VAL A 119 7.45 -12.43 2.83
N PRO A 120 7.44 -13.21 1.75
CA PRO A 120 8.66 -13.49 1.00
C PRO A 120 9.36 -12.17 0.68
N ASP A 121 10.61 -12.09 1.08
CA ASP A 121 11.41 -10.91 0.79
C ASP A 121 11.54 -10.77 -0.72
N ARG A 122 10.87 -9.77 -1.27
CA ARG A 122 11.02 -9.40 -2.68
C ARG A 122 12.30 -8.60 -2.93
N SER A 123 13.15 -8.40 -1.92
CA SER A 123 14.41 -7.66 -2.07
C SER A 123 15.38 -8.32 -3.08
N GLY A 124 15.10 -9.58 -3.50
CA GLY A 124 15.73 -10.23 -4.65
C GLY A 124 14.89 -10.19 -5.94
N GLY A 125 13.71 -9.56 -5.93
CA GLY A 125 12.86 -9.43 -7.11
C GLY A 125 13.48 -8.50 -8.15
N LEU A 126 13.23 -8.84 -9.42
CA LEU A 126 13.61 -8.00 -10.55
C LEU A 126 12.38 -7.30 -11.11
N LEU A 127 12.54 -6.04 -11.44
CA LEU A 127 11.53 -5.23 -12.11
C LEU A 127 12.00 -4.92 -13.52
N LEU A 128 11.11 -5.02 -14.49
CA LEU A 128 11.29 -4.43 -15.80
C LEU A 128 10.71 -3.02 -15.77
N VAL A 129 11.55 -2.03 -15.97
CA VAL A 129 11.20 -0.60 -15.95
C VAL A 129 11.22 -0.07 -17.37
N GLN A 130 10.19 0.67 -17.79
CA GLN A 130 10.10 1.25 -19.13
C GLN A 130 9.69 2.72 -19.07
N ALA A 131 10.39 3.56 -19.84
CA ALA A 131 10.04 4.95 -20.12
C ALA A 131 10.01 5.16 -21.63
N ASP A 132 8.89 5.62 -22.17
CA ASP A 132 8.74 5.93 -23.61
C ASP A 132 8.81 7.46 -23.78
N VAL A 133 9.64 7.93 -24.71
CA VAL A 133 9.88 9.35 -24.97
C VAL A 133 9.86 9.62 -26.48
N ASP A 134 9.17 10.68 -26.92
CA ASP A 134 9.08 11.13 -28.32
C ASP A 134 9.74 12.49 -28.58
N ASP A 135 10.37 13.04 -27.55
CA ASP A 135 11.02 14.37 -27.57
C ASP A 135 12.47 14.33 -27.00
N LEU A 136 13.09 13.15 -26.90
CA LEU A 136 14.48 12.99 -26.54
C LEU A 136 15.34 12.91 -27.80
N ALA A 137 16.27 13.85 -27.97
CA ALA A 137 17.26 13.74 -29.04
C ALA A 137 18.12 12.49 -28.84
N PRO A 138 18.39 11.70 -29.90
CA PRO A 138 19.08 10.40 -29.77
C PRO A 138 20.44 10.46 -29.07
N GLU A 139 21.13 11.58 -29.16
CA GLU A 139 22.44 11.82 -28.51
C GLU A 139 22.37 11.83 -26.97
N TYR A 140 21.18 12.06 -26.38
CA TYR A 140 20.97 12.02 -24.93
C TYR A 140 20.55 10.62 -24.41
N ALA A 141 20.26 9.67 -25.32
CA ALA A 141 19.91 8.33 -24.90
C ALA A 141 21.06 7.56 -24.24
N PRO A 142 22.31 7.59 -24.75
CA PRO A 142 23.44 6.94 -24.06
C PRO A 142 23.71 7.51 -22.66
N PRO A 143 23.80 8.83 -22.43
CA PRO A 143 23.94 9.39 -21.09
C PRO A 143 22.81 8.99 -20.12
N ALA A 144 21.55 8.92 -20.61
CA ALA A 144 20.42 8.48 -19.80
C ALA A 144 20.53 6.99 -19.42
N GLN A 145 20.94 6.16 -20.35
CA GLN A 145 21.21 4.73 -20.13
C GLN A 145 22.31 4.52 -19.08
N GLU A 146 23.43 5.25 -19.20
CA GLU A 146 24.53 5.22 -18.23
C GLU A 146 24.09 5.64 -16.84
N ALA A 147 23.27 6.69 -16.74
CA ALA A 147 22.72 7.16 -15.46
C ALA A 147 21.82 6.13 -14.80
N VAL A 148 21.03 5.41 -15.58
CA VAL A 148 20.15 4.32 -15.10
C VAL A 148 21.00 3.12 -14.58
N LEU A 149 22.04 2.75 -15.30
CA LEU A 149 22.98 1.71 -14.85
C LEU A 149 23.72 2.14 -13.57
N ALA A 150 24.19 3.37 -13.51
CA ALA A 150 24.85 3.93 -12.32
C ALA A 150 23.93 4.02 -11.10
N ALA A 151 22.62 4.13 -11.32
CA ALA A 151 21.60 4.14 -10.27
C ALA A 151 21.28 2.73 -9.73
N GLY A 152 21.87 1.66 -10.28
CA GLY A 152 21.74 0.29 -9.78
C GLY A 152 20.92 -0.64 -10.66
N ALA A 153 20.58 -0.26 -11.89
CA ALA A 153 20.03 -1.21 -12.86
C ALA A 153 21.07 -2.27 -13.24
N LEU A 154 20.62 -3.52 -13.39
CA LEU A 154 21.48 -4.64 -13.82
C LEU A 154 21.71 -4.63 -15.32
N ASP A 155 20.75 -4.10 -16.06
CA ASP A 155 20.83 -3.95 -17.52
C ASP A 155 19.94 -2.77 -17.93
N ALA A 156 20.32 -2.12 -19.02
CA ALA A 156 19.52 -1.04 -19.59
C ALA A 156 19.71 -1.01 -21.10
N VAL A 157 18.62 -0.93 -21.84
CA VAL A 157 18.61 -0.90 -23.29
C VAL A 157 17.77 0.27 -23.82
N VAL A 158 18.12 0.73 -25.01
CA VAL A 158 17.35 1.75 -25.74
C VAL A 158 16.74 1.10 -26.98
N VAL A 159 15.41 1.13 -27.06
CA VAL A 159 14.65 0.49 -28.13
C VAL A 159 13.94 1.56 -28.96
N PRO A 160 14.21 1.68 -30.27
CA PRO A 160 13.42 2.54 -31.16
C PRO A 160 11.98 2.02 -31.28
N LEU A 161 11.02 2.94 -31.24
CA LEU A 161 9.61 2.57 -31.39
C LEU A 161 8.79 3.64 -32.15
N ALA A 162 7.65 3.22 -32.67
CA ALA A 162 6.66 4.14 -33.22
C ALA A 162 5.62 4.46 -32.13
N MET A 163 5.44 5.75 -31.85
CA MET A 163 4.49 6.22 -30.85
C MET A 163 3.18 6.70 -31.51
N LYS A 164 2.22 7.12 -30.67
CA LYS A 164 0.95 7.68 -31.14
C LYS A 164 1.15 8.77 -32.21
N LYS A 165 0.24 8.86 -33.15
CA LYS A 165 0.29 9.80 -34.28
C LYS A 165 1.48 9.57 -35.24
N GLY A 166 2.06 8.36 -35.25
CA GLY A 166 3.18 8.00 -36.13
C GLY A 166 4.51 8.66 -35.77
N ARG A 167 4.68 9.19 -34.57
CA ARG A 167 5.94 9.81 -34.16
C ARG A 167 6.98 8.75 -33.86
N PRO A 168 8.23 8.93 -34.30
CA PRO A 168 9.33 8.11 -33.82
C PRO A 168 9.58 8.42 -32.33
N GLY A 169 9.96 7.42 -31.58
CA GLY A 169 10.32 7.57 -30.17
C GLY A 169 11.36 6.56 -29.74
N LEU A 170 11.81 6.71 -28.52
CA LEU A 170 12.74 5.80 -27.86
C LEU A 170 12.11 5.25 -26.60
N ARG A 171 12.33 3.98 -26.32
CA ARG A 171 12.06 3.34 -25.04
C ARG A 171 13.37 3.10 -24.33
N LEU A 172 13.51 3.66 -23.14
CA LEU A 172 14.51 3.18 -22.20
C LEU A 172 13.88 2.06 -21.40
N GLU A 173 14.50 0.89 -21.44
CA GLU A 173 14.06 -0.29 -20.72
C GLU A 173 15.20 -0.77 -19.83
N ALA A 174 14.93 -1.05 -18.57
CA ALA A 174 15.94 -1.45 -17.61
C ALA A 174 15.46 -2.62 -16.75
N LEU A 175 16.37 -3.53 -16.45
CA LEU A 175 16.19 -4.59 -15.48
C LEU A 175 16.75 -4.13 -14.14
N VAL A 176 15.88 -3.98 -13.14
CA VAL A 176 16.19 -3.28 -11.90
C VAL A 176 15.89 -4.16 -10.69
N PRO A 177 16.84 -4.34 -9.76
CA PRO A 177 16.52 -4.91 -8.46
C PRO A 177 15.48 -4.05 -7.72
N ASP A 178 14.54 -4.68 -7.06
CA ASP A 178 13.47 -3.97 -6.32
C ASP A 178 14.03 -2.91 -5.36
N ALA A 179 15.16 -3.23 -4.71
CA ALA A 179 15.86 -2.31 -3.80
C ALA A 179 16.42 -1.04 -4.47
N ALA A 180 16.63 -1.04 -5.80
CA ALA A 180 17.19 0.07 -6.55
C ALA A 180 16.13 0.91 -7.30
N ILE A 181 14.84 0.55 -7.19
CA ILE A 181 13.79 1.14 -8.02
C ILE A 181 13.71 2.65 -7.89
N ASP A 182 13.70 3.19 -6.67
CA ASP A 182 13.56 4.64 -6.44
C ASP A 182 14.75 5.43 -7.02
N ALA A 183 15.96 4.90 -6.91
CA ALA A 183 17.16 5.51 -7.48
C ALA A 183 17.10 5.54 -9.01
N VAL A 184 16.67 4.43 -9.64
CA VAL A 184 16.52 4.30 -11.09
C VAL A 184 15.39 5.18 -11.62
N LEU A 185 14.24 5.23 -10.97
CA LEU A 185 13.17 6.16 -11.34
C LEU A 185 13.64 7.61 -11.26
N GLY A 186 14.35 7.98 -10.19
CA GLY A 186 14.97 9.29 -10.08
C GLY A 186 15.98 9.61 -11.18
N ALA A 187 16.77 8.63 -11.62
CA ALA A 187 17.68 8.81 -12.75
C ALA A 187 16.93 9.06 -14.07
N LEU A 188 15.89 8.26 -14.38
CA LEU A 188 15.05 8.44 -15.57
C LEU A 188 14.41 9.82 -15.63
N PHE A 189 13.80 10.28 -14.55
CA PHE A 189 13.14 11.60 -14.51
C PHE A 189 14.13 12.78 -14.59
N ARG A 190 15.38 12.60 -14.18
CA ARG A 190 16.41 13.66 -14.28
C ARG A 190 17.08 13.72 -15.65
N THR A 191 17.20 12.59 -16.35
CA THR A 191 18.00 12.48 -17.58
C THR A 191 17.17 12.38 -18.86
N THR A 192 15.86 12.26 -18.73
CA THR A 192 14.93 12.22 -19.87
C THR A 192 13.75 13.14 -19.67
N PRO A 193 13.07 13.59 -20.74
CA PRO A 193 11.84 14.36 -20.65
C PRO A 193 10.60 13.50 -20.32
N THR A 194 10.77 12.25 -19.92
CA THR A 194 9.63 11.37 -19.63
C THR A 194 8.72 11.96 -18.55
N ILE A 195 7.42 11.91 -18.79
CA ILE A 195 6.38 12.32 -17.83
C ILE A 195 5.80 11.14 -17.04
N GLY A 196 6.24 9.91 -17.36
CA GLY A 196 5.74 8.72 -16.68
C GLY A 196 6.59 7.50 -16.99
N VAL A 197 6.69 6.63 -16.00
CA VAL A 197 7.40 5.36 -16.05
C VAL A 197 6.43 4.26 -15.65
N ARG A 198 6.50 3.11 -16.32
CA ARG A 198 5.78 1.90 -15.93
C ARG A 198 6.78 0.83 -15.57
N TYR A 199 6.44 0.01 -14.59
CA TYR A 199 7.27 -1.13 -14.21
C TYR A 199 6.40 -2.26 -13.65
N TRP A 200 6.92 -3.47 -13.75
CA TRP A 200 6.27 -4.68 -13.24
C TRP A 200 7.32 -5.73 -12.88
N PRO A 201 6.98 -6.67 -11.97
CA PRO A 201 7.87 -7.77 -11.62
C PRO A 201 8.15 -8.69 -12.83
N VAL A 202 9.39 -9.15 -12.92
CA VAL A 202 9.80 -10.16 -13.90
C VAL A 202 10.54 -11.30 -13.20
N VAL A 203 10.43 -12.48 -13.79
CA VAL A 203 11.19 -13.67 -13.39
C VAL A 203 12.31 -13.87 -14.40
N ARG A 204 13.53 -14.04 -13.90
CA ARG A 204 14.72 -14.31 -14.71
C ARG A 204 15.08 -15.78 -14.66
#